data_5696fdf80d117f07909ff998a76539a8
#
_entry.id   5696fdf80d117f07909ff998a76539a8
#
_cell.length_a   1.000
_cell.length_b   1.000
_cell.length_c   1.000
_cell.angle_alpha   90.00
_cell.angle_beta   90.00
_cell.angle_gamma   90.00
#
_symmetry.space_group_name_H-M   'P 1'
#
loop_
_entity.id
_entity.type
_entity.pdbx_description
1 polymer ?
#
loop_
_entity_poly.entity_id
_entity_poly.type
_entity_poly.pdbx_seq_one_letter_code
_entity_poly.pdbx_strand_id
1 'polypeptide(L)'
;MLADRDRIFTNIYGQQGWNLKEARKRGDWDGTGEIIRKGREWLVDECKGSGLRGRGGAGFPTGLKWSFMPKQTDGGPVYLIVNADESEPGTCKDREIIRHEPHKLVEGCLIAGAAMGCTAGYIFIRGEFVQEAIVLEAAIAEAYEAGLLGRNACGSGYDFDLYLHRGAGAYICGEETGLIQALEGKKGQPRLKPPFPAGVGLYGRPSTVNNVETIAVTPTIMRRGASWFAGLGPDKNQGTKLFCISGHVNRPCNVEEEMGIPLKELIEKHCGGVRGGWDNLLAIIPGGSSVPMLKKDVCETITMDFDTLRAAGSGLGTAAVIVMDKSTDVVRAIARLSKFYMHESCGQCTPCREGTGWLWRMMERMAEGRARVEEIDLLWDVTKEIEGHTICALGDAAAWPVQGLIRNFRPEIEQRIADYTARAPRAA
;
A
#
# COMPACT_ATOMS: atom_id res chain seq x y z
N MET A 1 -0.76 20.19 -10.13
CA MET A 1 -1.94 19.29 -10.37
C MET A 1 -1.73 18.54 -11.67
N LEU A 2 -1.96 17.24 -11.61
CA LEU A 2 -1.84 16.35 -12.78
C LEU A 2 -2.83 16.75 -13.87
N ALA A 3 -2.33 16.93 -15.08
CA ALA A 3 -3.20 17.21 -16.23
C ALA A 3 -3.97 15.94 -16.63
N ASP A 4 -5.22 16.08 -17.07
CA ASP A 4 -6.06 14.92 -17.41
C ASP A 4 -5.43 14.00 -18.48
N ARG A 5 -4.69 14.57 -19.44
CA ARG A 5 -3.94 13.81 -20.44
C ARG A 5 -2.84 12.93 -19.87
N ASP A 6 -2.34 13.24 -18.67
CA ASP A 6 -1.25 12.52 -18.01
C ASP A 6 -1.76 11.49 -16.98
N ARG A 7 -3.07 11.43 -16.73
CA ARG A 7 -3.68 10.42 -15.88
C ARG A 7 -3.51 9.02 -16.48
N ILE A 8 -3.17 8.08 -15.61
CA ILE A 8 -3.10 6.65 -15.93
C ILE A 8 -4.46 6.00 -15.73
N PHE A 9 -5.12 6.36 -14.60
CA PHE A 9 -6.40 5.78 -14.21
C PHE A 9 -7.54 6.72 -14.60
N THR A 10 -8.09 6.50 -15.78
CA THR A 10 -9.13 7.38 -16.37
C THR A 10 -10.56 6.95 -16.03
N ASN A 11 -10.75 5.78 -15.43
CA ASN A 11 -12.06 5.23 -15.07
C ASN A 11 -12.23 4.89 -13.59
N ILE A 12 -11.37 5.41 -12.71
CA ILE A 12 -11.35 5.03 -11.28
C ILE A 12 -12.69 5.28 -10.55
N TYR A 13 -13.55 6.13 -11.08
CA TYR A 13 -14.89 6.39 -10.56
C TYR A 13 -16.00 5.57 -11.24
N GLY A 14 -15.65 4.62 -12.12
CA GLY A 14 -16.61 3.73 -12.76
C GLY A 14 -17.59 4.45 -13.73
N GLN A 15 -17.15 5.53 -14.36
CA GLN A 15 -17.99 6.28 -15.33
C GLN A 15 -18.18 5.51 -16.63
N GLN A 16 -17.32 4.55 -16.93
CA GLN A 16 -17.36 3.67 -18.10
C GLN A 16 -17.35 2.21 -17.65
N GLY A 17 -17.65 1.29 -18.57
CA GLY A 17 -17.57 -0.15 -18.31
C GLY A 17 -16.12 -0.60 -18.06
N TRP A 18 -15.98 -1.69 -17.31
CA TRP A 18 -14.69 -2.29 -16.98
C TRP A 18 -14.25 -3.40 -17.93
N ASN A 19 -15.17 -3.95 -18.77
CA ASN A 19 -14.93 -5.08 -19.65
C ASN A 19 -13.90 -4.78 -20.74
N LEU A 20 -13.40 -5.80 -21.42
CA LEU A 20 -12.35 -5.70 -22.45
C LEU A 20 -12.68 -4.68 -23.56
N LYS A 21 -13.94 -4.63 -24.01
CA LYS A 21 -14.36 -3.69 -25.04
C LYS A 21 -14.17 -2.24 -24.62
N GLU A 22 -14.56 -1.91 -23.39
CA GLU A 22 -14.43 -0.55 -22.86
C GLU A 22 -12.96 -0.25 -22.47
N ALA A 23 -12.22 -1.23 -21.95
CA ALA A 23 -10.79 -1.12 -21.67
C ALA A 23 -9.98 -0.76 -22.92
N ARG A 24 -10.26 -1.43 -24.06
CA ARG A 24 -9.62 -1.12 -25.35
C ARG A 24 -9.92 0.30 -25.84
N LYS A 25 -11.10 0.85 -25.58
CA LYS A 25 -11.39 2.25 -25.92
C LYS A 25 -10.52 3.24 -25.12
N ARG A 26 -10.07 2.84 -23.95
CA ARG A 26 -9.14 3.63 -23.13
C ARG A 26 -7.66 3.41 -23.47
N GLY A 27 -7.37 2.56 -24.45
CA GLY A 27 -6.02 2.24 -24.92
C GLY A 27 -5.35 1.10 -24.15
N ASP A 28 -6.08 0.37 -23.32
CA ASP A 28 -5.56 -0.86 -22.72
C ASP A 28 -5.36 -1.94 -23.82
N TRP A 29 -4.29 -2.70 -23.70
CA TRP A 29 -3.85 -3.73 -24.66
C TRP A 29 -3.30 -3.20 -26.00
N ASP A 30 -3.25 -1.88 -26.23
CA ASP A 30 -2.71 -1.30 -27.46
C ASP A 30 -1.19 -1.55 -27.55
N GLY A 31 -0.77 -2.22 -28.62
CA GLY A 31 0.64 -2.49 -28.88
C GLY A 31 1.35 -3.43 -27.90
N THR A 32 0.61 -4.12 -27.01
CA THR A 32 1.17 -4.96 -25.94
C THR A 32 2.09 -6.06 -26.49
N GLY A 33 1.68 -6.76 -27.54
CA GLY A 33 2.51 -7.78 -28.18
C GLY A 33 3.84 -7.22 -28.71
N GLU A 34 3.83 -6.01 -29.26
CA GLU A 34 5.04 -5.30 -29.75
C GLU A 34 5.95 -4.88 -28.59
N ILE A 35 5.36 -4.39 -27.50
CA ILE A 35 6.07 -4.04 -26.28
C ILE A 35 6.83 -5.27 -25.74
N ILE A 36 6.19 -6.42 -25.64
CA ILE A 36 6.79 -7.66 -25.14
C ILE A 36 7.92 -8.12 -26.08
N ARG A 37 7.75 -8.03 -27.41
CA ARG A 37 8.78 -8.40 -28.38
C ARG A 37 10.06 -7.55 -28.30
N LYS A 38 10.05 -6.38 -27.66
CA LYS A 38 11.27 -5.60 -27.37
C LYS A 38 12.22 -6.33 -26.41
N GLY A 39 11.72 -7.32 -25.69
CA GLY A 39 12.48 -8.23 -24.86
C GLY A 39 12.69 -7.76 -23.41
N ARG A 40 13.11 -8.71 -22.60
CA ARG A 40 13.22 -8.59 -21.14
C ARG A 40 14.11 -7.42 -20.70
N GLU A 41 15.28 -7.26 -21.31
CA GLU A 41 16.22 -6.21 -20.91
C GLU A 41 15.62 -4.81 -21.14
N TRP A 42 15.00 -4.60 -22.29
CA TRP A 42 14.34 -3.33 -22.59
C TRP A 42 13.22 -3.01 -21.59
N LEU A 43 12.38 -4.01 -21.27
CA LEU A 43 11.26 -3.84 -20.30
C LEU A 43 11.76 -3.45 -18.89
N VAL A 44 12.83 -4.10 -18.44
CA VAL A 44 13.44 -3.81 -17.13
C VAL A 44 14.10 -2.42 -17.14
N ASP A 45 14.81 -2.06 -18.19
CA ASP A 45 15.50 -0.78 -18.28
C ASP A 45 14.52 0.37 -18.44
N GLU A 46 13.42 0.20 -19.17
CA GLU A 46 12.33 1.16 -19.26
C GLU A 46 11.67 1.38 -17.88
N CYS A 47 11.43 0.30 -17.13
CA CYS A 47 10.92 0.40 -15.75
C CYS A 47 11.92 1.10 -14.82
N LYS A 48 13.24 0.86 -14.95
CA LYS A 48 14.25 1.57 -14.17
C LYS A 48 14.31 3.05 -14.54
N GLY A 49 14.34 3.35 -15.84
CA GLY A 49 14.39 4.71 -16.35
C GLY A 49 13.19 5.56 -15.95
N SER A 50 12.04 4.94 -15.75
CA SER A 50 10.83 5.63 -15.27
C SER A 50 10.92 6.15 -13.82
N GLY A 51 11.84 5.62 -13.03
CA GLY A 51 11.94 5.93 -11.60
C GLY A 51 10.77 5.42 -10.76
N LEU A 52 9.94 4.51 -11.29
CA LEU A 52 8.80 3.96 -10.57
C LEU A 52 9.23 3.30 -9.26
N ARG A 53 8.75 3.81 -8.16
CA ARG A 53 8.85 3.19 -6.81
C ARG A 53 7.59 2.39 -6.52
N GLY A 54 7.73 1.28 -5.80
CA GLY A 54 6.61 0.44 -5.40
C GLY A 54 5.50 1.20 -4.69
N ARG A 55 4.24 0.95 -5.08
CA ARG A 55 3.04 1.66 -4.59
C ARG A 55 2.34 0.94 -3.42
N GLY A 56 2.94 -0.16 -2.95
CA GLY A 56 2.39 -0.95 -1.84
C GLY A 56 2.75 -0.45 -0.42
N GLY A 57 3.55 0.61 -0.31
CA GLY A 57 3.91 1.22 0.99
C GLY A 57 5.42 1.41 1.20
N ALA A 58 6.25 0.42 0.91
CA ALA A 58 7.70 0.46 1.16
C ALA A 58 8.48 1.37 0.18
N GLY A 59 7.94 1.66 -1.00
CA GLY A 59 8.57 2.56 -1.97
C GLY A 59 9.89 2.06 -2.56
N PHE A 60 10.13 0.76 -2.62
CA PHE A 60 11.35 0.21 -3.21
C PHE A 60 11.34 0.42 -4.75
N PRO A 61 12.48 0.77 -5.40
CA PRO A 61 12.54 0.97 -6.84
C PRO A 61 12.13 -0.27 -7.63
N THR A 62 11.05 -0.17 -8.42
CA THR A 62 10.41 -1.32 -9.07
C THR A 62 11.31 -1.98 -10.10
N GLY A 63 11.93 -1.21 -11.00
CA GLY A 63 12.83 -1.76 -12.02
C GLY A 63 14.08 -2.41 -11.43
N LEU A 64 14.58 -1.91 -10.30
CA LEU A 64 15.66 -2.56 -9.56
C LEU A 64 15.18 -3.91 -8.97
N LYS A 65 14.00 -3.95 -8.35
CA LYS A 65 13.41 -5.19 -7.85
C LYS A 65 13.24 -6.24 -8.95
N TRP A 66 12.78 -5.85 -10.13
CA TRP A 66 12.63 -6.74 -11.27
C TRP A 66 13.97 -7.29 -11.77
N SER A 67 15.04 -6.48 -11.71
CA SER A 67 16.38 -6.91 -12.14
C SER A 67 17.01 -7.96 -11.23
N PHE A 68 16.50 -8.20 -10.03
CA PHE A 68 16.96 -9.27 -9.13
C PHE A 68 16.48 -10.67 -9.55
N MET A 69 15.47 -10.74 -10.42
CA MET A 69 15.00 -12.04 -10.91
C MET A 69 16.04 -12.71 -11.79
N PRO A 70 16.29 -14.03 -11.62
CA PRO A 70 17.36 -14.72 -12.32
C PRO A 70 17.15 -14.64 -13.84
N LYS A 71 18.25 -14.37 -14.57
CA LYS A 71 18.27 -14.35 -16.04
C LYS A 71 18.25 -15.74 -16.63
N GLN A 72 18.82 -16.71 -15.93
CA GLN A 72 18.85 -18.12 -16.30
C GLN A 72 18.22 -18.95 -15.17
N THR A 73 17.42 -19.93 -15.53
CA THR A 73 16.77 -20.87 -14.61
C THR A 73 17.09 -22.28 -15.05
N ASP A 74 16.84 -23.25 -14.19
CA ASP A 74 16.93 -24.69 -14.47
C ASP A 74 15.79 -25.23 -15.37
N GLY A 75 15.05 -24.33 -16.02
CA GLY A 75 13.87 -24.68 -16.80
C GLY A 75 12.58 -24.80 -15.97
N GLY A 76 12.68 -24.71 -14.66
CA GLY A 76 11.51 -24.69 -13.79
C GLY A 76 10.76 -23.34 -13.77
N PRO A 77 9.56 -23.31 -13.19
CA PRO A 77 8.71 -22.12 -13.21
C PRO A 77 9.31 -20.94 -12.42
N VAL A 78 9.00 -19.74 -12.88
CA VAL A 78 9.28 -18.46 -12.24
C VAL A 78 7.94 -17.75 -12.06
N TYR A 79 7.71 -17.16 -10.88
CA TYR A 79 6.40 -16.64 -10.56
C TYR A 79 6.38 -15.12 -10.34
N LEU A 80 5.43 -14.47 -10.99
CA LEU A 80 4.95 -13.15 -10.59
C LEU A 80 3.85 -13.32 -9.54
N ILE A 81 3.94 -12.59 -8.45
CA ILE A 81 2.87 -12.53 -7.46
C ILE A 81 2.40 -11.07 -7.34
N VAL A 82 1.11 -10.86 -7.52
CA VAL A 82 0.50 -9.54 -7.32
C VAL A 82 -0.21 -9.52 -5.98
N ASN A 83 0.23 -8.58 -5.15
CA ASN A 83 -0.36 -8.36 -3.84
C ASN A 83 -1.58 -7.46 -3.98
N ALA A 84 -2.76 -8.07 -3.90
CA ALA A 84 -4.06 -7.42 -3.83
C ALA A 84 -4.74 -7.64 -2.45
N ASP A 85 -3.93 -7.93 -1.42
CA ASP A 85 -4.37 -7.97 -0.02
C ASP A 85 -4.34 -6.58 0.59
N GLU A 86 -5.23 -5.69 0.09
CA GLU A 86 -5.33 -4.31 0.53
C GLU A 86 -6.08 -4.23 1.86
N SER A 87 -5.34 -4.33 2.96
CA SER A 87 -5.91 -4.38 4.32
C SER A 87 -5.44 -3.25 5.22
N GLU A 88 -4.54 -2.35 4.75
CA GLU A 88 -4.08 -1.19 5.51
C GLU A 88 -5.23 -0.22 5.78
N PRO A 89 -5.60 0.06 7.06
CA PRO A 89 -6.66 1.00 7.38
C PRO A 89 -6.47 2.39 6.74
N GLY A 90 -7.50 2.85 6.06
CA GLY A 90 -7.49 4.09 5.26
C GLY A 90 -7.20 3.88 3.78
N THR A 91 -6.75 2.71 3.34
CA THR A 91 -6.37 2.40 1.96
C THR A 91 -7.51 1.72 1.21
N CYS A 92 -7.79 2.19 -0.02
CA CYS A 92 -8.84 1.64 -0.89
C CYS A 92 -8.57 1.86 -2.39
N LYS A 93 -7.31 2.10 -2.79
CA LYS A 93 -6.92 2.41 -4.18
C LYS A 93 -6.88 1.18 -5.09
N ASP A 94 -6.36 0.06 -4.58
CA ASP A 94 -6.23 -1.17 -5.35
C ASP A 94 -7.62 -1.77 -5.63
N ARG A 95 -8.53 -1.65 -4.67
CA ARG A 95 -9.93 -2.00 -4.83
C ARG A 95 -10.57 -1.26 -6.00
N GLU A 96 -10.37 0.06 -6.11
CA GLU A 96 -10.95 0.85 -7.19
C GLU A 96 -10.33 0.53 -8.56
N ILE A 97 -9.02 0.24 -8.61
CA ILE A 97 -8.38 -0.27 -9.84
C ILE A 97 -9.05 -1.57 -10.30
N ILE A 98 -9.21 -2.53 -9.39
CA ILE A 98 -9.80 -3.83 -9.70
C ILE A 98 -11.26 -3.70 -10.16
N ARG A 99 -12.04 -2.83 -9.52
CA ARG A 99 -13.46 -2.60 -9.86
C ARG A 99 -13.66 -1.97 -11.22
N HIS A 100 -12.80 -1.05 -11.59
CA HIS A 100 -13.09 -0.12 -12.68
C HIS A 100 -12.09 -0.21 -13.85
N GLU A 101 -10.88 -0.69 -13.61
CA GLU A 101 -9.82 -0.85 -14.62
C GLU A 101 -9.07 -2.19 -14.49
N PRO A 102 -9.78 -3.34 -14.35
CA PRO A 102 -9.14 -4.64 -14.12
C PRO A 102 -8.23 -5.07 -15.29
N HIS A 103 -8.57 -4.72 -16.53
CA HIS A 103 -7.75 -5.05 -17.70
C HIS A 103 -6.39 -4.37 -17.69
N LYS A 104 -6.28 -3.16 -17.13
CA LYS A 104 -5.01 -2.48 -16.94
C LYS A 104 -4.09 -3.26 -16.00
N LEU A 105 -4.65 -3.85 -14.93
CA LEU A 105 -3.92 -4.73 -14.04
C LEU A 105 -3.52 -6.05 -14.73
N VAL A 106 -4.45 -6.69 -15.44
CA VAL A 106 -4.20 -7.97 -16.15
C VAL A 106 -3.12 -7.79 -17.23
N GLU A 107 -3.19 -6.73 -18.02
CA GLU A 107 -2.15 -6.36 -18.98
C GLU A 107 -0.80 -6.10 -18.29
N GLY A 108 -0.82 -5.37 -17.18
CA GLY A 108 0.36 -5.12 -16.37
C GLY A 108 1.03 -6.40 -15.86
N CYS A 109 0.23 -7.41 -15.50
CA CYS A 109 0.76 -8.73 -15.11
C CYS A 109 1.52 -9.41 -16.24
N LEU A 110 0.98 -9.38 -17.46
CA LEU A 110 1.65 -9.94 -18.64
C LEU A 110 2.97 -9.23 -18.94
N ILE A 111 2.98 -7.89 -18.94
CA ILE A 111 4.18 -7.08 -19.20
C ILE A 111 5.23 -7.31 -18.11
N ALA A 112 4.85 -7.27 -16.84
CA ALA A 112 5.76 -7.52 -15.72
C ALA A 112 6.28 -8.96 -15.74
N GLY A 113 5.42 -9.94 -16.07
CA GLY A 113 5.81 -11.33 -16.28
C GLY A 113 6.89 -11.46 -17.35
N ALA A 114 6.69 -10.86 -18.51
CA ALA A 114 7.66 -10.84 -19.60
C ALA A 114 8.98 -10.16 -19.21
N ALA A 115 8.92 -9.03 -18.50
CA ALA A 115 10.11 -8.33 -18.01
C ALA A 115 10.97 -9.18 -17.09
N MET A 116 10.36 -10.06 -16.32
CA MET A 116 11.05 -10.89 -15.32
C MET A 116 11.24 -12.34 -15.74
N GLY A 117 10.72 -12.73 -16.90
CA GLY A 117 10.77 -14.12 -17.40
C GLY A 117 9.88 -15.07 -16.58
N CYS A 118 8.78 -14.58 -16.05
CA CYS A 118 7.85 -15.38 -15.27
C CYS A 118 7.00 -16.26 -16.18
N THR A 119 6.82 -17.53 -15.82
CA THR A 119 5.98 -18.47 -16.56
C THR A 119 4.50 -18.38 -16.18
N ALA A 120 4.24 -17.92 -14.96
CA ALA A 120 2.89 -17.71 -14.44
C ALA A 120 2.82 -16.56 -13.44
N GLY A 121 1.64 -15.98 -13.31
CA GLY A 121 1.30 -14.99 -12.32
C GLY A 121 0.17 -15.44 -11.39
N TYR A 122 0.24 -15.03 -10.13
CA TYR A 122 -0.84 -15.19 -9.15
C TYR A 122 -1.22 -13.82 -8.61
N ILE A 123 -2.49 -13.45 -8.72
CA ILE A 123 -3.04 -12.30 -8.01
C ILE A 123 -3.63 -12.81 -6.70
N PHE A 124 -3.00 -12.48 -5.57
CA PHE A 124 -3.52 -12.81 -4.25
C PHE A 124 -4.42 -11.67 -3.79
N ILE A 125 -5.73 -11.91 -3.81
CA ILE A 125 -6.75 -10.92 -3.45
C ILE A 125 -7.28 -11.15 -2.04
N ARG A 126 -7.50 -10.07 -1.31
CA ARG A 126 -8.11 -10.08 0.01
C ARG A 126 -9.44 -10.85 0.02
N GLY A 127 -9.66 -11.70 1.02
CA GLY A 127 -10.85 -12.57 1.09
C GLY A 127 -12.17 -11.83 1.11
N GLU A 128 -12.20 -10.62 1.68
CA GLU A 128 -13.38 -9.75 1.77
C GLU A 128 -13.73 -9.06 0.45
N PHE A 129 -12.82 -9.03 -0.51
CA PHE A 129 -13.03 -8.41 -1.83
C PHE A 129 -13.79 -9.36 -2.78
N VAL A 130 -15.01 -9.72 -2.40
CA VAL A 130 -15.82 -10.70 -3.14
C VAL A 130 -16.21 -10.19 -4.53
N GLN A 131 -16.72 -8.96 -4.61
CA GLN A 131 -17.15 -8.36 -5.89
C GLN A 131 -15.94 -8.07 -6.80
N GLU A 132 -14.87 -7.60 -6.21
CA GLU A 132 -13.60 -7.35 -6.92
C GLU A 132 -13.01 -8.64 -7.49
N ALA A 133 -13.10 -9.74 -6.75
CA ALA A 133 -12.67 -11.06 -7.23
C ALA A 133 -13.49 -11.50 -8.45
N ILE A 134 -14.82 -11.35 -8.42
CA ILE A 134 -15.72 -11.68 -9.54
C ILE A 134 -15.36 -10.84 -10.77
N VAL A 135 -15.15 -9.54 -10.61
CA VAL A 135 -14.77 -8.65 -11.72
C VAL A 135 -13.43 -9.05 -12.32
N LEU A 136 -12.46 -9.37 -11.46
CA LEU A 136 -11.12 -9.75 -11.91
C LEU A 136 -11.08 -11.12 -12.58
N GLU A 137 -11.83 -12.10 -12.07
CA GLU A 137 -12.01 -13.41 -12.72
C GLU A 137 -12.60 -13.27 -14.12
N ALA A 138 -13.64 -12.43 -14.28
CA ALA A 138 -14.25 -12.15 -15.56
C ALA A 138 -13.26 -11.44 -16.52
N ALA A 139 -12.49 -10.46 -16.05
CA ALA A 139 -11.50 -9.77 -16.87
C ALA A 139 -10.36 -10.71 -17.33
N ILE A 140 -9.92 -11.63 -16.47
CA ILE A 140 -8.94 -12.66 -16.82
C ILE A 140 -9.53 -13.60 -17.90
N ALA A 141 -10.77 -14.05 -17.73
CA ALA A 141 -11.44 -14.89 -18.71
C ALA A 141 -11.57 -14.21 -20.08
N GLU A 142 -12.03 -12.94 -20.11
CA GLU A 142 -12.08 -12.14 -21.36
C GLU A 142 -10.69 -12.02 -22.02
N ALA A 143 -9.63 -11.89 -21.24
CA ALA A 143 -8.27 -11.79 -21.76
C ALA A 143 -7.80 -13.13 -22.38
N TYR A 144 -8.12 -14.27 -21.78
CA TYR A 144 -7.84 -15.59 -22.38
C TYR A 144 -8.66 -15.82 -23.66
N GLU A 145 -9.95 -15.54 -23.65
CA GLU A 145 -10.82 -15.69 -24.84
C GLU A 145 -10.36 -14.84 -26.02
N ALA A 146 -9.79 -13.66 -25.74
CA ALA A 146 -9.27 -12.76 -26.75
C ALA A 146 -7.82 -13.07 -27.18
N GLY A 147 -7.17 -14.13 -26.65
CA GLY A 147 -5.78 -14.49 -26.96
C GLY A 147 -4.75 -13.50 -26.39
N LEU A 148 -5.12 -12.76 -25.35
CA LEU A 148 -4.25 -11.79 -24.69
C LEU A 148 -3.41 -12.43 -23.59
N LEU A 149 -3.81 -13.60 -23.07
CA LEU A 149 -3.10 -14.44 -22.11
C LEU A 149 -2.96 -15.88 -22.66
N GLY A 150 -2.23 -16.72 -21.95
CA GLY A 150 -1.98 -18.11 -22.29
C GLY A 150 -0.83 -18.26 -23.28
N ARG A 151 -0.97 -19.19 -24.23
CA ARG A 151 0.06 -19.43 -25.24
C ARG A 151 0.13 -18.29 -26.24
N ASN A 152 1.35 -17.87 -26.58
CA ASN A 152 1.59 -16.78 -27.53
C ASN A 152 0.76 -15.53 -27.20
N ALA A 153 0.76 -15.15 -25.93
CA ALA A 153 -0.04 -14.03 -25.42
C ALA A 153 0.15 -12.75 -26.26
N CYS A 154 -0.94 -12.11 -26.67
CA CYS A 154 -0.95 -10.96 -27.59
C CYS A 154 -0.20 -11.17 -28.90
N GLY A 155 0.00 -12.41 -29.36
CA GLY A 155 0.81 -12.71 -30.54
C GLY A 155 2.31 -12.38 -30.39
N SER A 156 2.80 -12.29 -29.16
CA SER A 156 4.16 -11.86 -28.83
C SER A 156 5.22 -12.99 -28.93
N GLY A 157 4.80 -14.24 -28.97
CA GLY A 157 5.66 -15.42 -28.82
C GLY A 157 5.96 -15.78 -27.35
N TYR A 158 5.38 -15.06 -26.40
CA TYR A 158 5.55 -15.30 -24.97
C TYR A 158 4.33 -16.01 -24.39
N ASP A 159 4.57 -17.07 -23.62
CA ASP A 159 3.52 -17.84 -22.94
C ASP A 159 3.42 -17.35 -21.48
N PHE A 160 2.20 -17.01 -21.04
CA PHE A 160 1.99 -16.55 -19.67
C PHE A 160 0.60 -16.90 -19.17
N ASP A 161 0.53 -17.59 -18.05
CA ASP A 161 -0.72 -17.89 -17.37
C ASP A 161 -0.93 -17.00 -16.15
N LEU A 162 -2.18 -16.60 -15.90
CA LEU A 162 -2.55 -15.73 -14.78
C LEU A 162 -3.71 -16.35 -13.99
N TYR A 163 -3.51 -16.45 -12.68
CA TYR A 163 -4.47 -17.05 -11.75
C TYR A 163 -4.88 -16.07 -10.67
N LEU A 164 -6.14 -16.12 -10.26
CA LEU A 164 -6.62 -15.43 -9.08
C LEU A 164 -6.64 -16.40 -7.89
N HIS A 165 -6.08 -15.96 -6.75
CA HIS A 165 -6.16 -16.69 -5.48
C HIS A 165 -6.80 -15.80 -4.42
N ARG A 166 -7.88 -16.30 -3.79
CA ARG A 166 -8.58 -15.56 -2.73
C ARG A 166 -7.99 -15.89 -1.37
N GLY A 167 -7.56 -14.84 -0.64
CA GLY A 167 -7.14 -14.94 0.74
C GLY A 167 -8.31 -15.19 1.70
N ALA A 168 -7.99 -15.29 2.99
CA ALA A 168 -8.94 -15.58 4.05
C ALA A 168 -9.09 -14.44 5.09
N GLY A 169 -8.74 -13.20 4.72
CA GLY A 169 -8.99 -12.02 5.54
C GLY A 169 -7.98 -11.79 6.67
N ALA A 170 -6.69 -11.88 6.38
CA ALA A 170 -5.62 -11.61 7.34
C ALA A 170 -4.68 -10.51 6.82
N TYR A 171 -4.60 -9.37 7.54
CA TYR A 171 -3.72 -8.24 7.21
C TYR A 171 -2.26 -8.66 6.96
N ILE A 172 -1.75 -9.60 7.77
CA ILE A 172 -0.38 -10.08 7.64
C ILE A 172 -0.09 -10.74 6.29
N CYS A 173 -1.09 -11.23 5.57
CA CYS A 173 -0.92 -11.75 4.21
C CYS A 173 -0.60 -10.66 3.18
N GLY A 174 -0.66 -9.37 3.56
CA GLY A 174 -0.09 -8.26 2.80
C GLY A 174 1.45 -8.16 2.88
N GLU A 175 2.09 -8.81 3.85
CA GLU A 175 3.57 -8.96 3.86
C GLU A 175 3.99 -9.98 2.80
N GLU A 176 5.04 -9.68 2.02
CA GLU A 176 5.39 -10.47 0.82
C GLU A 176 5.61 -11.96 1.09
N THR A 177 6.25 -12.32 2.21
CA THR A 177 6.54 -13.72 2.53
C THR A 177 5.40 -14.40 3.29
N GLY A 178 4.62 -13.64 4.05
CA GLY A 178 3.35 -14.11 4.62
C GLY A 178 2.33 -14.44 3.54
N LEU A 179 2.25 -13.61 2.48
CA LEU A 179 1.46 -13.87 1.30
C LEU A 179 1.88 -15.16 0.59
N ILE A 180 3.19 -15.36 0.38
CA ILE A 180 3.73 -16.59 -0.23
C ILE A 180 3.34 -17.81 0.60
N GLN A 181 3.45 -17.75 1.94
CA GLN A 181 3.02 -18.84 2.81
C GLN A 181 1.53 -19.16 2.67
N ALA A 182 0.69 -18.11 2.63
CA ALA A 182 -0.76 -18.27 2.44
C ALA A 182 -1.10 -18.87 1.07
N LEU A 183 -0.40 -18.43 0.01
CA LEU A 183 -0.58 -18.95 -1.35
C LEU A 183 -0.17 -20.44 -1.45
N GLU A 184 0.81 -20.87 -0.65
CA GLU A 184 1.22 -22.28 -0.52
C GLU A 184 0.25 -23.11 0.34
N GLY A 185 -0.86 -22.55 0.82
CA GLY A 185 -1.84 -23.22 1.69
C GLY A 185 -1.36 -23.39 3.14
N LYS A 186 -0.33 -22.65 3.55
CA LYS A 186 0.21 -22.66 4.90
C LYS A 186 -0.35 -21.49 5.72
N LYS A 187 -0.08 -21.47 7.02
CA LYS A 187 -0.34 -20.30 7.87
C LYS A 187 0.45 -19.10 7.33
N GLY A 188 -0.20 -17.95 7.17
CA GLY A 188 0.39 -16.72 6.64
C GLY A 188 1.40 -16.08 7.60
N GLN A 189 2.47 -16.80 7.93
CA GLN A 189 3.55 -16.31 8.79
C GLN A 189 4.74 -15.90 7.94
N PRO A 190 5.23 -14.65 8.05
CA PRO A 190 6.41 -14.18 7.33
C PRO A 190 7.65 -15.05 7.52
N ARG A 191 8.48 -15.13 6.49
CA ARG A 191 9.77 -15.83 6.51
C ARG A 191 10.90 -14.89 6.89
N LEU A 192 11.93 -15.43 7.52
CA LEU A 192 13.19 -14.70 7.69
C LEU A 192 13.85 -14.44 6.33
N LYS A 193 14.49 -13.29 6.18
CA LYS A 193 15.27 -12.89 5.02
C LYS A 193 16.73 -12.68 5.46
N PRO A 194 17.74 -13.19 4.76
CA PRO A 194 17.71 -14.07 3.58
C PRO A 194 17.23 -15.50 3.89
N PRO A 195 16.74 -16.30 2.91
CA PRO A 195 16.70 -16.00 1.47
C PRO A 195 15.57 -15.05 1.08
N PHE A 196 15.82 -14.27 0.02
CA PHE A 196 14.80 -13.39 -0.57
C PHE A 196 13.94 -14.15 -1.59
N PRO A 197 12.67 -13.75 -1.82
CA PRO A 197 11.78 -14.44 -2.75
C PRO A 197 12.30 -14.56 -4.18
N ALA A 198 13.15 -13.62 -4.65
CA ALA A 198 13.77 -13.69 -5.97
C ALA A 198 14.67 -14.94 -6.16
N GLY A 199 15.19 -15.50 -5.07
CA GLY A 199 15.91 -16.78 -5.06
C GLY A 199 15.02 -17.94 -4.65
N VAL A 200 14.33 -17.82 -3.50
CA VAL A 200 13.53 -18.89 -2.88
C VAL A 200 12.17 -18.33 -2.45
N GLY A 201 11.24 -18.32 -3.37
CA GLY A 201 9.87 -17.78 -3.18
C GLY A 201 8.79 -18.87 -3.14
N LEU A 202 7.75 -18.70 -3.95
CA LEU A 202 6.61 -19.59 -4.04
C LEU A 202 7.05 -21.01 -4.46
N TYR A 203 6.67 -22.01 -3.69
CA TYR A 203 7.03 -23.42 -3.88
C TYR A 203 8.55 -23.64 -4.02
N GLY A 204 9.36 -22.81 -3.35
CA GLY A 204 10.81 -22.86 -3.44
C GLY A 204 11.39 -22.31 -4.75
N ARG A 205 10.58 -21.69 -5.61
CA ARG A 205 10.96 -21.18 -6.93
C ARG A 205 11.19 -19.66 -6.90
N PRO A 206 12.01 -19.12 -7.81
CA PRO A 206 12.16 -17.67 -7.94
C PRO A 206 10.82 -16.97 -8.11
N SER A 207 10.57 -15.97 -7.27
CA SER A 207 9.30 -15.25 -7.26
C SER A 207 9.50 -13.77 -6.94
N THR A 208 8.60 -12.93 -7.40
CA THR A 208 8.57 -11.50 -7.05
C THR A 208 7.17 -11.08 -6.66
N VAL A 209 7.05 -10.31 -5.58
CA VAL A 209 5.77 -9.81 -5.10
C VAL A 209 5.66 -8.32 -5.40
N ASN A 210 4.63 -7.88 -6.10
CA ASN A 210 4.40 -6.48 -6.46
C ASN A 210 2.96 -6.09 -6.13
N ASN A 211 2.75 -4.83 -5.73
CA ASN A 211 1.41 -4.31 -5.43
C ASN A 211 0.59 -4.08 -6.71
N VAL A 212 -0.73 -4.11 -6.61
CA VAL A 212 -1.69 -3.88 -7.71
C VAL A 212 -1.41 -2.58 -8.45
N GLU A 213 -1.35 -1.43 -7.76
CA GLU A 213 -1.11 -0.13 -8.39
C GLU A 213 0.24 -0.10 -9.11
N THR A 214 1.28 -0.70 -8.52
CA THR A 214 2.60 -0.79 -9.15
C THR A 214 2.54 -1.50 -10.50
N ILE A 215 1.81 -2.61 -10.57
CA ILE A 215 1.66 -3.39 -11.81
C ILE A 215 0.75 -2.68 -12.80
N ALA A 216 -0.36 -2.11 -12.35
CA ALA A 216 -1.34 -1.47 -13.22
C ALA A 216 -0.82 -0.19 -13.94
N VAL A 217 0.19 0.49 -13.41
CA VAL A 217 0.79 1.66 -14.08
C VAL A 217 1.78 1.28 -15.19
N THR A 218 2.33 0.07 -15.17
CA THR A 218 3.40 -0.35 -16.09
C THR A 218 2.99 -0.34 -17.57
N PRO A 219 1.79 -0.76 -18.00
CA PRO A 219 1.41 -0.69 -19.41
C PRO A 219 1.49 0.73 -19.98
N THR A 220 1.04 1.70 -19.21
CA THR A 220 1.08 3.11 -19.63
C THR A 220 2.52 3.64 -19.70
N ILE A 221 3.38 3.25 -18.76
CA ILE A 221 4.80 3.60 -18.79
C ILE A 221 5.45 3.02 -20.05
N MET A 222 5.23 1.74 -20.36
CA MET A 222 5.82 1.09 -21.54
C MET A 222 5.33 1.68 -22.87
N ARG A 223 4.10 2.21 -22.91
CA ARG A 223 3.55 2.88 -24.10
C ARG A 223 4.02 4.32 -24.28
N ARG A 224 4.07 5.10 -23.19
CA ARG A 224 4.43 6.52 -23.23
C ARG A 224 5.94 6.78 -23.09
N GLY A 225 6.68 5.78 -22.60
CA GLY A 225 8.11 5.84 -22.36
C GLY A 225 8.48 6.25 -20.93
N ALA A 226 9.63 5.75 -20.47
CA ALA A 226 10.16 6.01 -19.15
C ALA A 226 10.31 7.51 -18.86
N SER A 227 10.81 8.28 -19.83
CA SER A 227 11.04 9.72 -19.67
C SER A 227 9.78 10.52 -19.42
N TRP A 228 8.64 10.10 -20.00
CA TRP A 228 7.36 10.72 -19.70
C TRP A 228 7.00 10.58 -18.22
N PHE A 229 7.07 9.36 -17.67
CA PHE A 229 6.75 9.11 -16.25
C PHE A 229 7.76 9.77 -15.32
N ALA A 230 9.04 9.72 -15.67
CA ALA A 230 10.11 10.36 -14.91
C ALA A 230 10.02 11.90 -14.91
N GLY A 231 9.34 12.48 -15.89
CA GLY A 231 9.07 13.92 -15.95
C GLY A 231 7.94 14.40 -15.05
N LEU A 232 7.22 13.48 -14.38
CA LEU A 232 6.17 13.78 -13.41
C LEU A 232 6.72 13.63 -11.99
N GLY A 233 6.36 14.56 -11.11
CA GLY A 233 6.81 14.55 -9.71
C GLY A 233 8.28 14.93 -9.51
N PRO A 234 8.75 15.00 -8.26
CA PRO A 234 10.12 15.40 -7.94
C PRO A 234 11.12 14.26 -8.19
N ASP A 235 12.41 14.63 -8.32
CA ASP A 235 13.50 13.66 -8.45
C ASP A 235 13.48 12.62 -7.34
N LYS A 236 13.77 11.35 -7.67
CA LYS A 236 13.69 10.16 -6.80
C LYS A 236 12.28 9.80 -6.30
N ASN A 237 11.27 10.59 -6.62
CA ASN A 237 9.87 10.34 -6.31
C ASN A 237 8.98 10.59 -7.55
N GLN A 238 9.40 10.04 -8.68
CA GLN A 238 8.76 10.27 -9.97
C GLN A 238 7.38 9.63 -10.09
N GLY A 239 6.63 10.17 -11.03
CA GLY A 239 5.37 9.64 -11.52
C GLY A 239 4.15 10.10 -10.73
N THR A 240 3.06 9.39 -10.97
CA THR A 240 1.77 9.59 -10.31
C THR A 240 1.54 8.62 -9.17
N LYS A 241 0.60 8.93 -8.32
CA LYS A 241 0.15 8.10 -7.20
C LYS A 241 -1.35 8.25 -6.99
N LEU A 242 -2.02 7.14 -6.66
CA LEU A 242 -3.38 7.18 -6.16
C LEU A 242 -3.38 7.51 -4.66
N PHE A 243 -4.02 8.60 -4.30
CA PHE A 243 -4.23 9.03 -2.92
C PHE A 243 -5.63 8.66 -2.46
N CYS A 244 -5.74 8.02 -1.29
CA CYS A 244 -7.02 7.70 -0.66
C CYS A 244 -7.24 8.72 0.46
N ILE A 245 -8.15 9.68 0.30
CA ILE A 245 -8.35 10.77 1.25
C ILE A 245 -9.66 10.56 1.99
N SER A 246 -9.57 10.46 3.32
CA SER A 246 -10.70 10.14 4.19
C SER A 246 -10.66 10.90 5.53
N GLY A 247 -11.58 10.57 6.43
CA GLY A 247 -11.70 11.23 7.72
C GLY A 247 -12.53 12.52 7.62
N HIS A 248 -12.11 13.57 8.32
CA HIS A 248 -12.86 14.82 8.46
C HIS A 248 -12.62 15.81 7.31
N VAL A 249 -12.82 15.35 6.08
CA VAL A 249 -12.85 16.18 4.87
C VAL A 249 -14.28 16.36 4.39
N ASN A 250 -14.54 17.38 3.57
CA ASN A 250 -15.88 17.65 3.05
C ASN A 250 -16.37 16.59 2.06
N ARG A 251 -15.47 16.05 1.22
CA ARG A 251 -15.76 15.03 0.21
C ARG A 251 -14.62 14.00 0.14
N PRO A 252 -14.69 12.90 0.89
CA PRO A 252 -13.71 11.81 0.77
C PRO A 252 -13.62 11.30 -0.67
N CYS A 253 -12.40 11.01 -1.15
CA CYS A 253 -12.19 10.54 -2.52
C CYS A 253 -10.90 9.74 -2.67
N ASN A 254 -10.82 8.98 -3.78
CA ASN A 254 -9.58 8.50 -4.35
C ASN A 254 -9.22 9.38 -5.55
N VAL A 255 -7.99 9.81 -5.64
CA VAL A 255 -7.54 10.67 -6.74
C VAL A 255 -6.13 10.32 -7.16
N GLU A 256 -5.88 10.35 -8.47
CA GLU A 256 -4.54 10.28 -9.02
C GLU A 256 -3.93 11.68 -9.13
N GLU A 257 -2.76 11.86 -8.51
CA GLU A 257 -1.99 13.10 -8.60
C GLU A 257 -0.50 12.81 -8.75
N GLU A 258 0.26 13.83 -9.11
CA GLU A 258 1.72 13.74 -9.12
C GLU A 258 2.26 13.51 -7.72
N MET A 259 3.29 12.69 -7.62
CA MET A 259 4.11 12.61 -6.42
C MET A 259 4.67 14.00 -6.08
N GLY A 260 4.74 14.30 -4.78
CA GLY A 260 5.23 15.61 -4.32
C GLY A 260 4.19 16.73 -4.31
N ILE A 261 2.91 16.44 -4.60
CA ILE A 261 1.84 17.43 -4.41
C ILE A 261 1.82 17.91 -2.94
N PRO A 262 1.68 19.22 -2.66
CA PRO A 262 1.51 19.71 -1.29
C PRO A 262 0.26 19.11 -0.64
N LEU A 263 0.40 18.59 0.59
CA LEU A 263 -0.69 17.90 1.30
C LEU A 263 -1.94 18.79 1.46
N LYS A 264 -1.75 20.06 1.79
CA LYS A 264 -2.85 21.02 1.90
C LYS A 264 -3.58 21.19 0.57
N GLU A 265 -2.84 21.38 -0.52
CA GLU A 265 -3.39 21.49 -1.87
C GLU A 265 -4.20 20.26 -2.28
N LEU A 266 -3.66 19.05 -1.99
CA LEU A 266 -4.33 17.78 -2.25
C LEU A 266 -5.71 17.73 -1.57
N ILE A 267 -5.79 18.13 -0.29
CA ILE A 267 -7.03 18.11 0.49
C ILE A 267 -7.99 19.21 0.03
N GLU A 268 -7.51 20.44 -0.16
CA GLU A 268 -8.36 21.57 -0.52
C GLU A 268 -8.99 21.40 -1.91
N LYS A 269 -8.18 20.99 -2.90
CA LYS A 269 -8.66 20.90 -4.30
C LYS A 269 -9.53 19.69 -4.57
N HIS A 270 -9.20 18.54 -4.02
CA HIS A 270 -9.92 17.30 -4.34
C HIS A 270 -11.04 16.99 -3.35
N CYS A 271 -10.85 17.31 -2.08
CA CYS A 271 -11.81 16.99 -1.03
C CYS A 271 -12.68 18.18 -0.60
N GLY A 272 -12.47 19.37 -1.19
CA GLY A 272 -13.17 20.60 -0.76
C GLY A 272 -12.75 21.06 0.63
N GLY A 273 -11.56 20.66 1.08
CA GLY A 273 -10.97 21.07 2.36
C GLY A 273 -11.38 20.23 3.57
N VAL A 274 -10.81 20.58 4.71
CA VAL A 274 -11.16 20.02 6.03
C VAL A 274 -12.54 20.53 6.46
N ARG A 275 -13.32 19.69 7.16
CA ARG A 275 -14.59 20.12 7.76
C ARG A 275 -14.39 21.29 8.70
N GLY A 276 -15.13 22.36 8.51
CA GLY A 276 -14.96 23.60 9.27
C GLY A 276 -13.74 24.44 8.91
N GLY A 277 -13.07 24.11 7.79
CA GLY A 277 -11.91 24.82 7.27
C GLY A 277 -10.58 24.31 7.84
N TRP A 278 -9.49 24.78 7.25
CA TRP A 278 -8.12 24.34 7.61
C TRP A 278 -7.75 24.64 9.08
N ASP A 279 -8.33 25.71 9.65
CA ASP A 279 -8.10 26.05 11.07
C ASP A 279 -8.68 25.04 12.04
N ASN A 280 -9.64 24.24 11.60
CA ASN A 280 -10.21 23.14 12.38
C ASN A 280 -9.38 21.86 12.32
N LEU A 281 -8.31 21.80 11.53
CA LEU A 281 -7.41 20.64 11.47
C LEU A 281 -6.70 20.42 12.81
N LEU A 282 -6.70 19.17 13.29
CA LEU A 282 -5.92 18.71 14.44
C LEU A 282 -4.63 18.00 13.98
N ALA A 283 -4.79 16.94 13.19
CA ALA A 283 -3.69 16.09 12.73
C ALA A 283 -4.06 15.33 11.46
N ILE A 284 -3.06 14.82 10.75
CA ILE A 284 -3.21 13.94 9.59
C ILE A 284 -2.31 12.73 9.72
N ILE A 285 -2.84 11.54 9.42
CA ILE A 285 -2.04 10.36 9.12
C ILE A 285 -1.87 10.33 7.60
N PRO A 286 -0.66 10.51 7.03
CA PRO A 286 -0.51 10.75 5.59
C PRO A 286 -0.39 9.47 4.74
N GLY A 287 -0.14 8.31 5.35
CA GLY A 287 0.26 7.10 4.62
C GLY A 287 -0.40 5.80 5.03
N GLY A 288 -1.57 5.86 5.67
CA GLY A 288 -2.22 4.69 6.28
C GLY A 288 -1.89 4.56 7.76
N SER A 289 -2.57 3.65 8.43
CA SER A 289 -2.53 3.53 9.90
C SER A 289 -1.14 3.22 10.47
N SER A 290 -0.24 2.69 9.65
CA SER A 290 1.10 2.25 10.04
C SER A 290 2.16 3.36 10.15
N VAL A 291 1.82 4.61 9.83
CA VAL A 291 2.76 5.72 9.89
C VAL A 291 2.39 6.72 11.00
N PRO A 292 3.38 7.42 11.58
CA PRO A 292 3.13 8.46 12.56
C PRO A 292 2.28 9.61 12.01
N MET A 293 1.36 10.13 12.82
CA MET A 293 0.58 11.30 12.47
C MET A 293 1.40 12.58 12.50
N LEU A 294 0.98 13.55 11.71
CA LEU A 294 1.56 14.90 11.61
C LEU A 294 0.60 15.92 12.20
N LYS A 295 1.12 16.91 12.93
CA LYS A 295 0.35 18.08 13.40
C LYS A 295 0.05 19.06 12.26
N LYS A 296 -0.94 19.94 12.49
CA LYS A 296 -1.38 20.95 11.54
C LYS A 296 -0.24 21.81 10.98
N ASP A 297 0.69 22.26 11.81
CA ASP A 297 1.82 23.11 11.43
C ASP A 297 2.73 22.45 10.40
N VAL A 298 3.03 21.16 10.56
CA VAL A 298 3.77 20.37 9.59
C VAL A 298 2.96 20.18 8.31
N CYS A 299 1.65 19.93 8.43
CA CYS A 299 0.75 19.71 7.29
C CYS A 299 0.57 20.94 6.38
N GLU A 300 0.91 22.14 6.84
CA GLU A 300 0.81 23.39 6.06
C GLU A 300 1.73 23.39 4.82
N THR A 301 2.91 22.79 4.93
CA THR A 301 3.97 22.93 3.91
C THR A 301 4.50 21.62 3.37
N ILE A 302 4.14 20.48 3.97
CA ILE A 302 4.70 19.18 3.60
C ILE A 302 4.19 18.72 2.22
N THR A 303 5.07 18.06 1.47
CA THR A 303 4.75 17.43 0.19
C THR A 303 4.55 15.92 0.34
N MET A 304 3.69 15.36 -0.51
CA MET A 304 3.29 13.94 -0.49
C MET A 304 4.26 13.10 -1.32
N ASP A 305 5.45 12.87 -0.77
CA ASP A 305 6.48 11.99 -1.33
C ASP A 305 7.18 11.19 -0.24
N PHE A 306 7.94 10.14 -0.64
CA PHE A 306 8.58 9.24 0.31
C PHE A 306 9.64 9.91 1.18
N ASP A 307 10.42 10.80 0.60
CA ASP A 307 11.60 11.33 1.27
C ASP A 307 11.24 12.50 2.19
N THR A 308 10.35 13.38 1.76
CA THR A 308 9.87 14.52 2.57
C THR A 308 9.09 14.03 3.80
N LEU A 309 8.17 13.08 3.62
CA LEU A 309 7.40 12.53 4.75
C LEU A 309 8.28 11.76 5.74
N ARG A 310 9.32 11.04 5.24
CA ARG A 310 10.30 10.38 6.09
C ARG A 310 11.11 11.40 6.89
N ALA A 311 11.56 12.49 6.27
CA ALA A 311 12.29 13.57 6.94
C ALA A 311 11.44 14.25 8.04
N ALA A 312 10.12 14.29 7.87
CA ALA A 312 9.19 14.80 8.89
C ALA A 312 8.85 13.76 10.00
N GLY A 313 9.52 12.61 10.01
CA GLY A 313 9.29 11.55 11.00
C GLY A 313 7.99 10.77 10.82
N SER A 314 7.47 10.73 9.57
CA SER A 314 6.30 9.96 9.16
C SER A 314 6.62 9.11 7.92
N GLY A 315 5.66 8.85 7.03
CA GLY A 315 5.88 8.11 5.81
C GLY A 315 4.73 8.23 4.82
N LEU A 316 5.04 8.10 3.53
CA LEU A 316 4.01 8.09 2.48
C LEU A 316 3.17 6.79 2.54
N GLY A 317 3.77 5.68 2.97
CA GLY A 317 3.07 4.40 3.07
C GLY A 317 2.27 4.07 1.81
N THR A 318 1.01 3.76 1.98
CA THR A 318 0.05 3.51 0.89
C THR A 318 -0.55 4.79 0.28
N ALA A 319 -0.21 5.97 0.80
CA ALA A 319 -0.84 7.27 0.50
C ALA A 319 -2.33 7.34 0.91
N ALA A 320 -2.68 6.62 1.97
CA ALA A 320 -3.99 6.74 2.61
C ALA A 320 -3.95 7.89 3.62
N VAL A 321 -4.54 9.02 3.25
CA VAL A 321 -4.57 10.27 4.01
C VAL A 321 -5.80 10.27 4.90
N ILE A 322 -5.59 10.18 6.22
CA ILE A 322 -6.68 10.20 7.21
C ILE A 322 -6.65 11.54 7.94
N VAL A 323 -7.63 12.38 7.65
CA VAL A 323 -7.73 13.74 8.22
C VAL A 323 -8.53 13.72 9.52
N MET A 324 -7.96 14.26 10.57
CA MET A 324 -8.57 14.40 11.89
C MET A 324 -8.73 15.89 12.24
N ASP A 325 -9.96 16.32 12.48
CA ASP A 325 -10.27 17.67 12.96
C ASP A 325 -10.23 17.74 14.50
N LYS A 326 -10.42 18.93 15.06
CA LYS A 326 -10.38 19.20 16.50
C LYS A 326 -11.45 18.47 17.33
N SER A 327 -12.45 17.85 16.69
CA SER A 327 -13.43 17.00 17.38
C SER A 327 -12.91 15.58 17.64
N THR A 328 -11.76 15.21 17.06
CA THR A 328 -11.20 13.87 17.17
C THR A 328 -10.58 13.64 18.54
N ASP A 329 -10.99 12.57 19.21
CA ASP A 329 -10.24 11.99 20.33
C ASP A 329 -9.02 11.24 19.79
N VAL A 330 -7.90 11.92 19.67
CA VAL A 330 -6.69 11.38 19.05
C VAL A 330 -6.08 10.21 19.86
N VAL A 331 -6.20 10.25 21.20
CA VAL A 331 -5.70 9.17 22.06
C VAL A 331 -6.50 7.89 21.83
N ARG A 332 -7.82 7.99 21.77
CA ARG A 332 -8.70 6.86 21.48
C ARG A 332 -8.55 6.35 20.05
N ALA A 333 -8.29 7.23 19.09
CA ALA A 333 -8.01 6.83 17.71
C ALA A 333 -6.78 5.91 17.64
N ILE A 334 -5.67 6.27 18.31
CA ILE A 334 -4.47 5.44 18.33
C ILE A 334 -4.65 4.17 19.19
N ALA A 335 -5.39 4.22 20.29
CA ALA A 335 -5.76 3.02 21.03
C ALA A 335 -6.52 2.01 20.14
N ARG A 336 -7.40 2.49 19.27
CA ARG A 336 -8.12 1.65 18.29
C ARG A 336 -7.17 1.01 17.28
N LEU A 337 -6.18 1.74 16.79
CA LEU A 337 -5.15 1.19 15.90
C LEU A 337 -4.28 0.15 16.62
N SER A 338 -3.88 0.41 17.88
CA SER A 338 -3.12 -0.57 18.68
C SER A 338 -3.90 -1.88 18.83
N LYS A 339 -5.23 -1.82 19.02
CA LYS A 339 -6.09 -2.99 19.03
C LYS A 339 -6.10 -3.75 17.70
N PHE A 340 -6.13 -3.02 16.59
CA PHE A 340 -6.05 -3.60 15.25
C PHE A 340 -4.75 -4.40 15.08
N TYR A 341 -3.59 -3.80 15.36
CA TYR A 341 -2.31 -4.50 15.22
C TYR A 341 -2.16 -5.70 16.14
N MET A 342 -2.72 -5.64 17.36
CA MET A 342 -2.76 -6.79 18.26
C MET A 342 -3.57 -7.95 17.66
N HIS A 343 -4.71 -7.68 17.04
CA HIS A 343 -5.52 -8.72 16.39
C HIS A 343 -4.86 -9.27 15.12
N GLU A 344 -4.12 -8.45 14.38
CA GLU A 344 -3.52 -8.81 13.09
C GLU A 344 -2.10 -9.40 13.22
N SER A 345 -1.52 -9.41 14.41
CA SER A 345 -0.27 -10.11 14.67
C SER A 345 -0.41 -11.60 14.38
N CYS A 346 0.47 -12.15 13.52
CA CYS A 346 0.46 -13.60 13.24
C CYS A 346 0.92 -14.47 14.42
N GLY A 347 1.47 -13.84 15.49
CA GLY A 347 1.91 -14.50 16.71
C GLY A 347 3.25 -15.24 16.59
N GLN A 348 4.01 -15.05 15.51
CA GLN A 348 5.25 -15.79 15.28
C GLN A 348 6.39 -15.32 16.19
N CYS A 349 6.72 -14.02 16.19
CA CYS A 349 7.84 -13.47 16.96
C CYS A 349 7.37 -12.83 18.27
N THR A 350 8.10 -13.09 19.36
CA THR A 350 7.73 -12.68 20.71
C THR A 350 7.51 -11.18 20.88
N PRO A 351 8.39 -10.27 20.36
CA PRO A 351 8.19 -8.84 20.54
C PRO A 351 6.86 -8.34 19.95
N CYS A 352 6.44 -8.86 18.79
CA CYS A 352 5.14 -8.54 18.19
C CYS A 352 4.00 -9.23 18.92
N ARG A 353 4.07 -10.55 19.14
CA ARG A 353 2.98 -11.34 19.75
C ARG A 353 2.56 -10.79 21.10
N GLU A 354 3.53 -10.50 21.98
CA GLU A 354 3.27 -10.02 23.34
C GLU A 354 3.18 -8.47 23.37
N GLY A 355 4.10 -7.80 22.70
CA GLY A 355 4.23 -6.34 22.76
C GLY A 355 3.03 -5.60 22.18
N THR A 356 2.42 -6.07 21.08
CA THR A 356 1.22 -5.43 20.52
C THR A 356 0.03 -5.50 21.50
N GLY A 357 -0.08 -6.58 22.25
CA GLY A 357 -1.07 -6.72 23.32
C GLY A 357 -0.80 -5.75 24.50
N TRP A 358 0.47 -5.50 24.82
CA TRP A 358 0.85 -4.50 25.84
C TRP A 358 0.54 -3.09 25.36
N LEU A 359 0.92 -2.73 24.12
CA LEU A 359 0.60 -1.44 23.53
C LEU A 359 -0.91 -1.17 23.61
N TRP A 360 -1.74 -2.12 23.19
CA TRP A 360 -3.20 -1.95 23.24
C TRP A 360 -3.70 -1.72 24.67
N ARG A 361 -3.34 -2.57 25.63
CA ARG A 361 -3.81 -2.43 27.02
C ARG A 361 -3.36 -1.14 27.69
N MET A 362 -2.12 -0.71 27.45
CA MET A 362 -1.62 0.56 27.96
C MET A 362 -2.33 1.75 27.30
N MET A 363 -2.53 1.70 25.97
CA MET A 363 -3.26 2.72 25.24
C MET A 363 -4.74 2.85 25.67
N GLU A 364 -5.42 1.74 25.97
CA GLU A 364 -6.79 1.79 26.51
C GLU A 364 -6.81 2.47 27.89
N ARG A 365 -5.88 2.18 28.78
CA ARG A 365 -5.76 2.88 30.08
C ARG A 365 -5.51 4.37 29.91
N MET A 366 -4.66 4.77 28.97
CA MET A 366 -4.42 6.18 28.64
C MET A 366 -5.66 6.85 28.04
N ALA A 367 -6.36 6.16 27.15
CA ALA A 367 -7.60 6.66 26.53
C ALA A 367 -8.72 6.86 27.59
N GLU A 368 -8.72 6.06 28.65
CA GLU A 368 -9.66 6.19 29.76
C GLU A 368 -9.16 7.13 30.89
N GLY A 369 -7.91 7.57 30.83
CA GLY A 369 -7.26 8.40 31.85
C GLY A 369 -6.83 7.62 33.11
N ARG A 370 -6.97 6.30 33.14
CA ARG A 370 -6.62 5.44 34.29
C ARG A 370 -5.13 5.09 34.40
N ALA A 371 -4.32 5.57 33.48
CA ALA A 371 -2.87 5.40 33.51
C ALA A 371 -2.23 6.37 34.54
N ARG A 372 -0.97 6.13 34.87
CA ARG A 372 -0.11 7.10 35.56
C ARG A 372 0.75 7.83 34.54
N VAL A 373 1.22 9.04 34.88
CA VAL A 373 2.01 9.86 33.97
C VAL A 373 3.30 9.15 33.54
N GLU A 374 3.95 8.43 34.47
CA GLU A 374 5.19 7.67 34.21
C GLU A 374 4.97 6.53 33.19
N GLU A 375 3.74 6.05 33.06
CA GLU A 375 3.42 4.98 32.09
C GLU A 375 3.49 5.49 30.63
N ILE A 376 3.52 6.80 30.39
CA ILE A 376 3.73 7.36 29.04
C ILE A 376 5.15 7.05 28.56
N ASP A 377 6.14 7.24 29.44
CA ASP A 377 7.55 6.93 29.10
C ASP A 377 7.76 5.40 29.01
N LEU A 378 7.14 4.64 29.91
CA LEU A 378 7.15 3.17 29.83
C LEU A 378 6.52 2.67 28.50
N LEU A 379 5.41 3.28 28.05
CA LEU A 379 4.80 2.94 26.76
C LEU A 379 5.75 3.26 25.60
N TRP A 380 6.46 4.39 25.65
CA TRP A 380 7.50 4.71 24.68
C TRP A 380 8.58 3.63 24.64
N ASP A 381 9.10 3.22 25.80
CA ASP A 381 10.14 2.17 25.89
C ASP A 381 9.64 0.83 25.31
N VAL A 382 8.41 0.43 25.64
CA VAL A 382 7.79 -0.76 25.04
C VAL A 382 7.75 -0.69 23.51
N THR A 383 7.48 0.50 22.92
CA THR A 383 7.52 0.63 21.45
C THR A 383 8.91 0.36 20.89
N LYS A 384 9.98 0.71 21.63
CA LYS A 384 11.37 0.52 21.21
C LYS A 384 11.81 -0.95 21.29
N GLU A 385 11.25 -1.71 22.21
CA GLU A 385 11.49 -3.16 22.29
C GLU A 385 10.75 -3.96 21.19
N ILE A 386 9.82 -3.33 20.48
CA ILE A 386 9.09 -3.94 19.37
C ILE A 386 9.71 -3.51 18.02
N GLU A 387 9.93 -2.19 17.84
CA GLU A 387 10.48 -1.61 16.63
C GLU A 387 11.86 -2.19 16.32
N GLY A 388 12.05 -2.72 15.11
CA GLY A 388 13.30 -3.30 14.66
C GLY A 388 13.63 -4.70 15.25
N HIS A 389 12.80 -5.25 16.15
CA HIS A 389 13.02 -6.53 16.82
C HIS A 389 12.10 -7.65 16.34
N THR A 390 11.41 -7.44 15.22
CA THR A 390 10.40 -8.38 14.70
C THR A 390 10.81 -8.93 13.33
N ILE A 391 10.26 -10.09 12.94
CA ILE A 391 10.55 -10.75 11.67
C ILE A 391 10.10 -9.91 10.46
N CYS A 392 9.00 -9.18 10.62
CA CYS A 392 8.43 -8.32 9.58
C CYS A 392 8.04 -6.95 10.13
N ALA A 393 7.75 -6.01 9.23
CA ALA A 393 7.43 -4.63 9.56
C ALA A 393 6.08 -4.43 10.31
N LEU A 394 5.32 -5.48 10.64
CA LEU A 394 4.10 -5.33 11.43
C LEU A 394 4.42 -4.79 12.83
N GLY A 395 5.55 -5.19 13.42
CA GLY A 395 5.98 -4.64 14.71
C GLY A 395 6.24 -3.14 14.65
N ASP A 396 6.95 -2.69 13.62
CA ASP A 396 7.19 -1.27 13.37
C ASP A 396 5.88 -0.51 13.16
N ALA A 397 4.98 -1.09 12.34
CA ALA A 397 3.66 -0.55 12.05
C ALA A 397 2.77 -0.41 13.30
N ALA A 398 2.94 -1.28 14.30
CA ALA A 398 2.24 -1.20 15.57
C ALA A 398 2.85 -0.13 16.51
N ALA A 399 4.17 0.04 16.47
CA ALA A 399 4.90 0.95 17.35
C ALA A 399 4.80 2.42 16.88
N TRP A 400 4.95 2.69 15.60
CA TRP A 400 5.05 4.05 15.05
C TRP A 400 3.85 4.95 15.28
N PRO A 401 2.58 4.51 15.18
CA PRO A 401 1.41 5.34 15.52
C PRO A 401 1.42 5.78 16.98
N VAL A 402 1.82 4.90 17.91
CA VAL A 402 1.94 5.20 19.34
C VAL A 402 3.05 6.22 19.59
N GLN A 403 4.21 6.03 18.96
CA GLN A 403 5.32 7.00 19.04
C GLN A 403 4.91 8.37 18.48
N GLY A 404 4.17 8.38 17.35
CA GLY A 404 3.62 9.59 16.77
C GLY A 404 2.66 10.33 17.70
N LEU A 405 1.81 9.58 18.40
CA LEU A 405 0.91 10.13 19.42
C LEU A 405 1.70 10.75 20.58
N ILE A 406 2.63 10.02 21.18
CA ILE A 406 3.40 10.52 22.33
C ILE A 406 4.21 11.75 21.93
N ARG A 407 4.89 11.75 20.79
CA ARG A 407 5.67 12.88 20.30
C ARG A 407 4.84 14.15 20.12
N ASN A 408 3.63 14.00 19.58
CA ASN A 408 2.84 15.14 19.14
C ASN A 408 1.75 15.57 20.13
N PHE A 409 1.28 14.65 20.98
CA PHE A 409 0.07 14.83 21.81
C PHE A 409 0.24 14.31 23.24
N ARG A 410 1.48 14.34 23.77
CA ARG A 410 1.75 13.99 25.18
C ARG A 410 0.92 14.83 26.16
N PRO A 411 0.79 16.17 26.00
CA PRO A 411 -0.02 16.99 26.92
C PRO A 411 -1.48 16.55 26.98
N GLU A 412 -2.08 16.08 25.90
CA GLU A 412 -3.46 15.58 25.87
C GLU A 412 -3.62 14.28 26.66
N ILE A 413 -2.58 13.43 26.66
CA ILE A 413 -2.57 12.20 27.49
C ILE A 413 -2.45 12.59 28.96
N GLU A 414 -1.52 13.48 29.31
CA GLU A 414 -1.30 13.95 30.69
C GLU A 414 -2.54 14.66 31.25
N GLN A 415 -3.20 15.53 30.47
CA GLN A 415 -4.42 16.20 30.88
C GLN A 415 -5.55 15.20 31.16
N ARG A 416 -5.68 14.18 30.32
CA ARG A 416 -6.69 13.13 30.51
C ARG A 416 -6.47 12.33 31.77
N ILE A 417 -5.23 12.03 32.13
CA ILE A 417 -4.86 11.36 33.39
C ILE A 417 -5.18 12.27 34.61
N ALA A 418 -4.85 13.55 34.49
CA ALA A 418 -5.15 14.54 35.55
C ALA A 418 -6.66 14.68 35.79
N ASP A 419 -7.45 14.79 34.72
CA ASP A 419 -8.91 14.91 34.78
C ASP A 419 -9.56 13.67 35.42
N TYR A 420 -9.06 12.47 35.09
CA TYR A 420 -9.54 11.23 35.71
C TYR A 420 -9.21 11.20 37.21
N THR A 421 -7.97 11.52 37.56
CA THR A 421 -7.52 11.53 38.96
C THR A 421 -8.32 12.54 39.82
N ALA A 422 -8.65 13.71 39.24
CA ALA A 422 -9.46 14.71 39.93
C ALA A 422 -10.91 14.27 40.19
N ARG A 423 -11.46 13.40 39.34
CA ARG A 423 -12.83 12.87 39.45
C ARG A 423 -12.93 11.57 40.25
N ALA A 424 -11.81 10.84 40.40
CA ALA A 424 -11.80 9.59 41.16
C ALA A 424 -12.13 9.88 42.61
N PRO A 425 -13.05 9.11 43.27
CA PRO A 425 -13.29 9.24 44.71
C PRO A 425 -11.97 9.01 45.44
N ARG A 426 -11.59 9.95 46.31
CA ARG A 426 -10.46 9.70 47.20
C ARG A 426 -10.81 8.42 47.99
N ALA A 427 -9.99 7.40 47.83
CA ALA A 427 -10.12 6.21 48.67
C ALA A 427 -10.03 6.66 50.13
N ALA A 428 -11.11 6.40 50.86
CA ALA A 428 -11.20 6.72 52.30
C ALA A 428 -10.26 5.84 53.10
#